data_32d51a1656dcbfc75f1c9554f36b2b4b
#
_entry.id   32d51a1656dcbfc75f1c9554f36b2b4b
#
_cell.length_a   1.000
_cell.length_b   1.000
_cell.length_c   1.000
_cell.angle_alpha   90.00
_cell.angle_beta   90.00
_cell.angle_gamma   90.00
#
_symmetry.space_group_name_H-M   'P 1'
#
loop_
_entity.id
_entity.type
_entity.pdbx_description
1 polymer ?
#
loop_
_entity_poly.entity_id
_entity_poly.type
_entity_poly.pdbx_seq_one_letter_code
_entity_poly.pdbx_strand_id
1 'polypeptide(L)'
;TYHSRSVGTLSVTPDNRLCAFQYDREWLANGFSISPLDLPLKPDLFIAKPQPFWGNFGIFEDSLPDGYGRYLLHRLLKKQGVNDSELTPLQRLSIVGTSGMGALCYIPETYIGEEKSLPTLDCLQQMALDILSEKSYEDEEVLYFNSGNSGGCRPKCLLHDTEGAWLVKFRHTYDPKDMGAMEYRYNEVARKCGITVPDFKLMDGKYFATKRFDIENGIRYHIATAGALLNESIMQPRLDYKTLLHLVGYLTQDPKQVDEMFRRMV
;
A
#
# COMPACT_ATOMS: atom_id res chain seq x y z
N THR A 1 0.90 14.03 6.77
CA THR A 1 2.26 14.39 7.22
C THR A 1 3.30 13.46 6.61
N TYR A 2 4.56 13.84 6.68
CA TYR A 2 5.73 13.07 6.25
C TYR A 2 6.84 13.26 7.29
N HIS A 3 7.30 12.21 7.96
CA HIS A 3 8.25 12.28 9.08
C HIS A 3 7.88 13.37 10.10
N SER A 4 6.64 13.36 10.55
CA SER A 4 6.04 14.34 11.48
C SER A 4 5.98 15.80 10.98
N ARG A 5 6.41 16.08 9.74
CA ARG A 5 6.25 17.40 9.12
C ARG A 5 4.93 17.46 8.37
N SER A 6 4.21 18.56 8.48
CA SER A 6 3.00 18.77 7.68
C SER A 6 3.37 18.91 6.20
N VAL A 7 2.75 18.10 5.35
CA VAL A 7 2.90 18.16 3.90
C VAL A 7 1.89 19.13 3.30
N GLY A 8 0.68 19.12 3.84
CA GLY A 8 -0.43 19.92 3.36
C GLY A 8 -1.74 19.50 3.98
N THR A 9 -2.80 20.15 3.53
CA THR A 9 -4.17 19.89 3.99
C THR A 9 -4.98 19.25 2.90
N LEU A 10 -5.61 18.13 3.23
CA LEU A 10 -6.58 17.43 2.39
C LEU A 10 -7.99 17.72 2.90
N SER A 11 -8.88 18.15 2.04
CA SER A 11 -10.28 18.46 2.33
C SER A 11 -11.18 17.83 1.26
N VAL A 12 -12.49 17.95 1.43
CA VAL A 12 -13.46 17.65 0.39
C VAL A 12 -14.14 18.92 -0.10
N THR A 13 -14.60 18.93 -1.36
CA THR A 13 -15.40 20.01 -1.92
C THR A 13 -16.73 20.14 -1.16
N PRO A 14 -17.42 21.32 -1.20
CA PRO A 14 -18.65 21.53 -0.44
C PRO A 14 -19.78 20.53 -0.74
N ASP A 15 -19.78 19.91 -1.91
CA ASP A 15 -20.70 18.84 -2.30
C ASP A 15 -20.25 17.44 -1.86
N ASN A 16 -19.14 17.33 -1.14
CA ASN A 16 -18.50 16.09 -0.66
C ASN A 16 -18.13 15.08 -1.77
N ARG A 17 -17.96 15.54 -3.00
CA ARG A 17 -17.68 14.63 -4.14
C ARG A 17 -16.23 14.48 -4.49
N LEU A 18 -15.45 15.55 -4.31
CA LEU A 18 -14.04 15.57 -4.73
C LEU A 18 -13.15 15.94 -3.57
N CYS A 19 -11.97 15.32 -3.53
CA CYS A 19 -10.90 15.77 -2.66
C CYS A 19 -10.26 17.05 -3.20
N ALA A 20 -9.86 17.91 -2.29
CA ALA A 20 -9.06 19.11 -2.56
C ALA A 20 -7.80 19.06 -1.68
N PHE A 21 -6.67 19.39 -2.26
CA PHE A 21 -5.38 19.36 -1.57
C PHE A 21 -4.60 20.66 -1.80
N GLN A 22 -3.96 21.12 -0.74
CA GLN A 22 -3.05 22.27 -0.82
C GLN A 22 -1.82 21.97 0.05
N TYR A 23 -0.63 22.23 -0.52
CA TYR A 23 0.63 22.11 0.22
C TYR A 23 0.76 23.18 1.31
N ASP A 24 1.33 22.80 2.45
CA ASP A 24 1.71 23.75 3.48
C ASP A 24 2.88 24.64 3.02
N ARG A 25 2.90 25.88 3.54
CA ARG A 25 3.92 26.87 3.20
C ARG A 25 5.34 26.38 3.52
N GLU A 26 5.54 25.73 4.65
CA GLU A 26 6.84 25.18 5.04
C GLU A 26 7.27 24.01 4.14
N TRP A 27 6.31 23.21 3.69
CA TRP A 27 6.57 22.12 2.76
C TRP A 27 6.92 22.63 1.38
N LEU A 28 6.25 23.69 0.91
CA LEU A 28 6.58 24.36 -0.37
C LEU A 28 8.01 24.88 -0.41
N ALA A 29 8.54 25.33 0.73
CA ALA A 29 9.90 25.89 0.81
C ALA A 29 10.99 24.80 0.86
N ASN A 30 10.73 23.64 1.49
CA ASN A 30 11.77 22.65 1.84
C ASN A 30 11.35 21.20 1.58
N GLY A 31 10.23 20.98 0.90
CA GLY A 31 9.71 19.66 0.61
C GLY A 31 9.93 19.26 -0.86
N PHE A 32 9.13 18.31 -1.28
CA PHE A 32 9.11 17.80 -2.65
C PHE A 32 7.66 17.55 -3.09
N SER A 33 7.43 17.39 -4.41
CA SER A 33 6.12 16.98 -4.91
C SER A 33 5.84 15.52 -4.55
N ILE A 34 4.74 15.27 -3.83
CA ILE A 34 4.32 13.91 -3.49
C ILE A 34 3.70 13.14 -4.67
N SER A 35 3.31 13.85 -5.73
CA SER A 35 2.86 13.29 -7.00
C SER A 35 3.22 14.27 -8.13
N PRO A 36 4.38 14.12 -8.77
CA PRO A 36 4.90 15.15 -9.69
C PRO A 36 4.02 15.43 -10.90
N LEU A 37 3.16 14.48 -11.28
CA LEU A 37 2.26 14.66 -12.43
C LEU A 37 0.92 15.31 -12.05
N ASP A 38 0.39 15.03 -10.86
CA ASP A 38 -0.92 15.54 -10.42
C ASP A 38 -0.83 16.67 -9.40
N LEU A 39 0.15 16.59 -8.51
CA LEU A 39 0.36 17.53 -7.41
C LEU A 39 1.78 18.13 -7.49
N PRO A 40 2.10 18.90 -8.55
CA PRO A 40 3.39 19.59 -8.62
C PRO A 40 3.56 20.50 -7.41
N LEU A 41 4.81 20.70 -6.96
CA LEU A 41 5.11 21.51 -5.76
C LEU A 41 4.83 23.01 -6.04
N LYS A 42 3.56 23.43 -5.88
CA LYS A 42 3.07 24.77 -6.13
C LYS A 42 2.06 25.19 -5.05
N PRO A 43 1.90 26.49 -4.77
CA PRO A 43 0.96 26.99 -3.74
C PRO A 43 -0.50 27.01 -4.24
N ASP A 44 -0.86 26.11 -5.12
CA ASP A 44 -2.18 26.02 -5.72
C ASP A 44 -3.11 25.13 -4.88
N LEU A 45 -4.41 25.36 -4.98
CA LEU A 45 -5.43 24.42 -4.52
C LEU A 45 -5.71 23.42 -5.66
N PHE A 46 -5.33 22.18 -5.45
CA PHE A 46 -5.59 21.10 -6.38
C PHE A 46 -6.94 20.47 -6.09
N ILE A 47 -7.72 20.17 -7.13
CA ILE A 47 -9.01 19.46 -7.03
C ILE A 47 -8.88 18.14 -7.79
N ALA A 48 -9.23 17.04 -7.11
CA ALA A 48 -9.19 15.72 -7.71
C ALA A 48 -10.21 15.56 -8.84
N LYS A 49 -9.90 14.67 -9.77
CA LYS A 49 -10.85 14.30 -10.84
C LYS A 49 -11.90 13.32 -10.33
N PRO A 50 -13.12 13.28 -10.87
CA PRO A 50 -14.12 12.28 -10.51
C PRO A 50 -13.66 10.84 -10.76
N GLN A 51 -12.87 10.61 -11.81
CA GLN A 51 -12.34 9.32 -12.22
C GLN A 51 -10.82 9.37 -12.36
N PRO A 52 -10.09 8.27 -12.16
CA PRO A 52 -10.58 6.91 -11.91
C PRO A 52 -10.77 6.57 -10.42
N PHE A 53 -10.45 7.49 -9.50
CA PHE A 53 -10.41 7.24 -8.05
C PHE A 53 -11.59 7.84 -7.29
N TRP A 54 -12.74 7.95 -7.93
CA TRP A 54 -14.01 8.44 -7.32
C TRP A 54 -13.85 9.74 -6.53
N GLY A 55 -13.12 10.70 -7.11
CA GLY A 55 -12.92 12.01 -6.50
C GLY A 55 -11.74 12.08 -5.52
N ASN A 56 -10.91 11.05 -5.44
CA ASN A 56 -9.65 11.09 -4.70
C ASN A 56 -8.46 11.33 -5.65
N PHE A 57 -7.31 11.70 -5.12
CA PHE A 57 -6.05 11.71 -5.86
C PHE A 57 -5.40 10.32 -5.82
N GLY A 58 -4.77 9.90 -6.91
CA GLY A 58 -4.11 8.59 -6.99
C GLY A 58 -3.11 8.35 -5.87
N ILE A 59 -2.32 9.36 -5.52
CA ILE A 59 -1.32 9.24 -4.44
C ILE A 59 -1.93 8.98 -3.06
N PHE A 60 -3.11 9.51 -2.79
CA PHE A 60 -3.84 9.23 -1.54
C PHE A 60 -4.62 7.93 -1.63
N GLU A 61 -5.07 7.54 -2.82
CA GLU A 61 -5.68 6.23 -3.05
C GLU A 61 -4.68 5.09 -2.80
N ASP A 62 -3.40 5.26 -3.18
CA ASP A 62 -2.31 4.32 -2.89
C ASP A 62 -2.12 4.03 -1.39
N SER A 63 -2.54 4.94 -0.52
CA SER A 63 -2.47 4.74 0.92
C SER A 63 -3.65 3.94 1.48
N LEU A 64 -4.73 3.80 0.71
CA LEU A 64 -5.90 3.03 1.12
C LEU A 64 -5.65 1.53 0.94
N PRO A 65 -6.23 0.69 1.79
CA PRO A 65 -6.15 -0.75 1.59
C PRO A 65 -6.85 -1.17 0.31
N ASP A 66 -6.23 -2.06 -0.46
CA ASP A 66 -6.82 -2.71 -1.62
C ASP A 66 -6.96 -4.23 -1.41
N GLY A 67 -7.58 -4.92 -2.34
CA GLY A 67 -7.68 -6.37 -2.34
C GLY A 67 -8.00 -6.97 -0.97
N TYR A 68 -7.05 -7.71 -0.40
CA TYR A 68 -7.20 -8.39 0.88
C TYR A 68 -7.38 -7.40 2.06
N GLY A 69 -6.61 -6.32 2.10
CA GLY A 69 -6.71 -5.31 3.16
C GLY A 69 -8.09 -4.63 3.18
N ARG A 70 -8.63 -4.30 2.00
CA ARG A 70 -9.98 -3.73 1.86
C ARG A 70 -11.07 -4.72 2.33
N TYR A 71 -10.91 -6.00 2.00
CA TYR A 71 -11.81 -7.04 2.47
C TYR A 71 -11.84 -7.14 4.01
N LEU A 72 -10.67 -7.11 4.66
CA LEU A 72 -10.57 -7.11 6.11
C LEU A 72 -11.20 -5.86 6.73
N LEU A 73 -10.92 -4.68 6.18
CA LEU A 73 -11.50 -3.41 6.64
C LEU A 73 -13.03 -3.43 6.54
N HIS A 74 -13.57 -3.87 5.42
CA HIS A 74 -15.02 -4.01 5.23
C HIS A 74 -15.66 -4.88 6.32
N ARG A 75 -15.08 -6.05 6.61
CA ARG A 75 -15.58 -6.95 7.65
C ARG A 75 -15.53 -6.31 9.05
N LEU A 76 -14.43 -5.63 9.35
CA LEU A 76 -14.24 -4.97 10.64
C LEU A 76 -15.25 -3.84 10.84
N LEU A 77 -15.44 -2.97 9.86
CA LEU A 77 -16.43 -1.89 9.89
C LEU A 77 -17.85 -2.44 10.02
N LYS A 78 -18.17 -3.51 9.29
CA LYS A 78 -19.48 -4.16 9.37
C LYS A 78 -19.79 -4.71 10.77
N LYS A 79 -18.79 -5.26 11.48
CA LYS A 79 -18.95 -5.69 12.89
C LYS A 79 -19.30 -4.51 13.81
N GLN A 80 -18.80 -3.32 13.49
CA GLN A 80 -19.08 -2.08 14.24
C GLN A 80 -20.36 -1.37 13.77
N GLY A 81 -21.11 -1.96 12.82
CA GLY A 81 -22.32 -1.36 12.27
C GLY A 81 -22.06 -0.20 11.30
N VAL A 82 -20.82 -0.05 10.82
CA VAL A 82 -20.43 0.99 9.88
C VAL A 82 -20.46 0.43 8.46
N ASN A 83 -21.11 1.14 7.55
CA ASN A 83 -21.10 0.82 6.13
C ASN A 83 -19.91 1.53 5.46
N ASP A 84 -18.94 0.77 4.96
CA ASP A 84 -17.74 1.32 4.32
C ASP A 84 -18.04 2.12 3.04
N SER A 85 -19.16 1.86 2.37
CA SER A 85 -19.56 2.61 1.18
C SER A 85 -19.99 4.05 1.48
N GLU A 86 -20.32 4.35 2.74
CA GLU A 86 -20.71 5.69 3.19
C GLU A 86 -19.51 6.53 3.64
N LEU A 87 -18.35 5.91 3.80
CA LEU A 87 -17.13 6.61 4.22
C LEU A 87 -16.55 7.45 3.07
N THR A 88 -16.30 8.71 3.36
CA THR A 88 -15.57 9.60 2.47
C THR A 88 -14.10 9.15 2.35
N PRO A 89 -13.37 9.54 1.28
CA PRO A 89 -11.93 9.28 1.18
C PRO A 89 -11.15 9.76 2.43
N LEU A 90 -11.51 10.91 3.00
CA LEU A 90 -10.85 11.45 4.20
C LEU A 90 -11.04 10.55 5.42
N GLN A 91 -12.26 10.03 5.63
CA GLN A 91 -12.53 9.11 6.73
C GLN A 91 -11.76 7.79 6.57
N ARG A 92 -11.66 7.26 5.35
CA ARG A 92 -10.83 6.09 5.07
C ARG A 92 -9.35 6.35 5.31
N LEU A 93 -8.84 7.50 4.89
CA LEU A 93 -7.45 7.90 5.13
C LEU A 93 -7.16 8.12 6.62
N SER A 94 -8.12 8.65 7.39
CA SER A 94 -7.97 8.78 8.84
C SER A 94 -7.91 7.42 9.56
N ILE A 95 -8.60 6.39 9.04
CA ILE A 95 -8.49 5.01 9.53
C ILE A 95 -7.11 4.42 9.21
N VAL A 96 -6.53 4.74 8.06
CA VAL A 96 -5.15 4.36 7.74
C VAL A 96 -4.16 5.02 8.68
N GLY A 97 -4.37 6.31 8.98
CA GLY A 97 -3.55 7.06 9.94
C GLY A 97 -2.05 6.94 9.66
N THR A 98 -1.33 6.31 10.57
CA THR A 98 0.12 6.09 10.51
C THR A 98 0.52 4.69 10.01
N SER A 99 -0.45 3.77 9.86
CA SER A 99 -0.19 2.35 9.56
C SER A 99 0.09 2.04 8.09
N GLY A 100 -0.12 3.00 7.17
CA GLY A 100 0.02 2.80 5.72
C GLY A 100 1.41 2.40 5.26
N MET A 101 1.51 1.92 4.02
CA MET A 101 2.79 1.73 3.32
C MET A 101 3.38 3.09 2.93
N GLY A 102 4.71 3.14 2.75
CA GLY A 102 5.40 4.41 2.48
C GLY A 102 5.47 5.31 3.70
N ALA A 103 5.69 6.61 3.51
CA ALA A 103 5.94 7.57 4.58
C ALA A 103 4.84 8.63 4.77
N LEU A 104 3.78 8.61 3.97
CA LEU A 104 2.64 9.50 4.18
C LEU A 104 1.80 9.01 5.37
N CYS A 105 1.44 9.92 6.26
CA CYS A 105 0.58 9.67 7.41
C CYS A 105 -0.56 10.69 7.43
N TYR A 106 -1.72 10.29 7.94
CA TYR A 106 -2.96 11.06 7.95
C TYR A 106 -3.37 11.39 9.38
N ILE A 107 -3.59 12.66 9.65
CA ILE A 107 -3.94 13.19 10.97
C ILE A 107 -5.18 14.12 10.83
N PRO A 108 -6.19 14.02 11.68
CA PRO A 108 -6.29 13.11 12.82
C PRO A 108 -6.47 11.65 12.40
N GLU A 109 -5.98 10.74 13.25
CA GLU A 109 -6.13 9.30 13.08
C GLU A 109 -7.42 8.81 13.74
N THR A 110 -8.10 7.86 13.11
CA THR A 110 -9.31 7.22 13.64
C THR A 110 -9.00 5.76 13.96
N TYR A 111 -9.07 5.41 15.22
CA TYR A 111 -8.86 4.03 15.67
C TYR A 111 -10.15 3.22 15.52
N ILE A 112 -10.06 2.05 14.89
CA ILE A 112 -11.21 1.15 14.64
C ILE A 112 -11.11 -0.19 15.37
N GLY A 113 -10.23 -0.34 16.34
CA GLY A 113 -10.04 -1.55 17.14
C GLY A 113 -8.85 -1.42 18.05
N GLU A 114 -8.53 -2.51 18.76
CA GLU A 114 -7.39 -2.56 19.68
C GLU A 114 -6.21 -3.31 19.03
N GLU A 115 -5.00 -2.82 19.21
CA GLU A 115 -3.80 -3.52 18.82
C GLU A 115 -3.59 -4.72 19.77
N LYS A 116 -3.58 -5.92 19.22
CA LYS A 116 -3.35 -7.16 19.96
C LYS A 116 -1.98 -7.73 19.63
N SER A 117 -1.46 -8.55 20.53
CA SER A 117 -0.19 -9.24 20.31
C SER A 117 -0.24 -10.09 19.03
N LEU A 118 0.86 -10.07 18.28
CA LEU A 118 0.97 -10.82 17.03
C LEU A 118 1.01 -12.34 17.31
N PRO A 119 0.05 -13.13 16.78
CA PRO A 119 0.10 -14.58 16.86
C PRO A 119 1.23 -15.18 16.03
N THR A 120 1.44 -16.48 16.13
CA THR A 120 2.38 -17.20 15.25
C THR A 120 1.95 -17.12 13.79
N LEU A 121 2.91 -17.27 12.87
CA LEU A 121 2.62 -17.25 11.43
C LEU A 121 1.62 -18.33 11.02
N ASP A 122 1.66 -19.50 11.68
CA ASP A 122 0.70 -20.59 11.46
C ASP A 122 -0.73 -20.19 11.86
N CYS A 123 -0.86 -19.52 12.99
CA CYS A 123 -2.15 -19.00 13.45
C CYS A 123 -2.68 -17.93 12.48
N LEU A 124 -1.87 -16.96 12.08
CA LEU A 124 -2.24 -15.93 11.10
C LEU A 124 -2.65 -16.53 9.75
N GLN A 125 -1.91 -17.53 9.27
CA GLN A 125 -2.26 -18.27 8.04
C GLN A 125 -3.62 -18.97 8.18
N GLN A 126 -3.88 -19.62 9.30
CA GLN A 126 -5.14 -20.31 9.53
C GLN A 126 -6.32 -19.33 9.64
N MET A 127 -6.14 -18.24 10.41
CA MET A 127 -7.12 -17.16 10.51
C MET A 127 -7.47 -16.59 9.12
N ALA A 128 -6.44 -16.34 8.30
CA ALA A 128 -6.62 -15.82 6.95
C ALA A 128 -7.42 -16.78 6.06
N LEU A 129 -7.16 -18.10 6.14
CA LEU A 129 -7.90 -19.11 5.38
C LEU A 129 -9.35 -19.24 5.85
N ASP A 130 -9.60 -19.15 7.15
CA ASP A 130 -10.94 -19.24 7.72
C ASP A 130 -11.78 -18.03 7.30
N ILE A 131 -11.22 -16.83 7.35
CA ILE A 131 -11.87 -15.60 6.88
C ILE A 131 -12.15 -15.65 5.37
N LEU A 132 -11.21 -16.12 4.56
CA LEU A 132 -11.41 -16.31 3.12
C LEU A 132 -12.45 -17.40 2.79
N SER A 133 -12.73 -18.30 3.73
CA SER A 133 -13.78 -19.31 3.65
C SER A 133 -15.10 -18.83 4.29
N GLU A 134 -15.26 -17.51 4.48
CA GLU A 134 -16.43 -16.83 5.05
C GLU A 134 -16.78 -17.25 6.48
N LYS A 135 -15.85 -17.89 7.19
CA LYS A 135 -16.02 -18.16 8.61
C LYS A 135 -15.87 -16.87 9.42
N SER A 136 -16.63 -16.76 10.50
CA SER A 136 -16.45 -15.67 11.46
C SER A 136 -15.29 -15.98 12.39
N TYR A 137 -14.49 -14.95 12.71
CA TYR A 137 -13.40 -15.02 13.68
C TYR A 137 -13.57 -13.90 14.69
N GLU A 138 -13.32 -14.17 15.97
CA GLU A 138 -13.48 -13.13 17.01
C GLU A 138 -12.42 -12.02 16.86
N ASP A 139 -11.19 -12.38 16.47
CA ASP A 139 -10.02 -11.50 16.41
C ASP A 139 -9.64 -11.07 14.98
N GLU A 140 -10.61 -10.81 14.09
CA GLU A 140 -10.35 -10.38 12.71
C GLU A 140 -9.49 -9.10 12.63
N GLU A 141 -9.59 -8.24 13.62
CA GLU A 141 -8.79 -7.02 13.76
C GLU A 141 -7.28 -7.30 13.75
N VAL A 142 -6.83 -8.42 14.33
CA VAL A 142 -5.42 -8.82 14.33
C VAL A 142 -4.86 -8.93 12.92
N LEU A 143 -5.64 -9.50 11.99
CA LEU A 143 -5.22 -9.60 10.58
C LEU A 143 -5.20 -8.22 9.92
N TYR A 144 -6.18 -7.35 10.18
CA TYR A 144 -6.23 -6.02 9.61
C TYR A 144 -5.02 -5.18 10.05
N PHE A 145 -4.78 -5.08 11.35
CA PHE A 145 -3.67 -4.29 11.88
C PHE A 145 -2.28 -4.81 11.47
N ASN A 146 -2.15 -6.12 11.31
CA ASN A 146 -0.87 -6.73 10.92
C ASN A 146 -0.70 -6.94 9.41
N SER A 147 -1.75 -6.93 8.60
CA SER A 147 -1.62 -6.97 7.14
C SER A 147 -1.37 -5.60 6.52
N GLY A 148 -1.78 -4.56 7.24
CA GLY A 148 -1.60 -3.18 6.81
C GLY A 148 -2.27 -2.88 5.47
N ASN A 149 -1.86 -1.78 4.87
CA ASN A 149 -2.31 -1.33 3.55
C ASN A 149 -1.34 -1.78 2.44
N SER A 150 -0.66 -2.92 2.65
CA SER A 150 0.18 -3.53 1.62
C SER A 150 -0.69 -4.11 0.52
N GLY A 151 -0.63 -3.52 -0.66
CA GLY A 151 -1.48 -3.87 -1.80
C GLY A 151 -1.51 -5.35 -2.19
N GLY A 152 -2.53 -5.74 -2.93
CA GLY A 152 -2.72 -7.08 -3.49
C GLY A 152 -3.74 -7.95 -2.79
N CYS A 153 -4.17 -9.03 -3.49
CA CYS A 153 -5.32 -9.85 -3.11
C CYS A 153 -4.98 -11.03 -2.18
N ARG A 154 -3.71 -11.42 -2.05
CA ARG A 154 -3.32 -12.53 -1.18
C ARG A 154 -3.13 -12.10 0.26
N PRO A 155 -3.46 -12.99 1.21
CA PRO A 155 -3.21 -12.75 2.63
C PRO A 155 -1.74 -12.50 2.91
N LYS A 156 -1.46 -11.59 3.82
CA LYS A 156 -0.11 -11.21 4.20
C LYS A 156 -0.08 -10.58 5.58
N CYS A 157 1.09 -10.49 6.18
CA CYS A 157 1.29 -9.67 7.37
C CYS A 157 2.60 -8.88 7.30
N LEU A 158 2.66 -7.82 8.07
CA LEU A 158 3.87 -7.05 8.31
C LEU A 158 4.50 -7.52 9.62
N LEU A 159 5.77 -7.81 9.58
CA LEU A 159 6.54 -8.31 10.72
C LEU A 159 7.81 -7.49 10.87
N HIS A 160 8.22 -7.25 12.12
CA HIS A 160 9.53 -6.69 12.45
C HIS A 160 10.34 -7.72 13.22
N ASP A 161 11.56 -7.95 12.78
CA ASP A 161 12.56 -8.75 13.49
C ASP A 161 13.89 -7.99 13.61
N THR A 162 14.92 -8.66 14.08
CA THR A 162 16.26 -8.07 14.25
C THR A 162 16.92 -7.67 12.92
N GLU A 163 16.46 -8.21 11.81
CA GLU A 163 16.98 -7.91 10.46
C GLU A 163 16.20 -6.78 9.76
N GLY A 164 15.05 -6.37 10.32
CA GLY A 164 14.26 -5.25 9.83
C GLY A 164 12.77 -5.54 9.66
N ALA A 165 12.16 -4.80 8.73
CA ALA A 165 10.73 -4.89 8.43
C ALA A 165 10.48 -5.82 7.23
N TRP A 166 9.56 -6.77 7.41
CA TRP A 166 9.23 -7.80 6.45
C TRP A 166 7.75 -7.78 6.08
N LEU A 167 7.48 -8.08 4.82
CA LEU A 167 6.15 -8.44 4.33
C LEU A 167 6.15 -9.97 4.14
N VAL A 168 5.36 -10.66 4.97
CA VAL A 168 5.20 -12.12 4.94
C VAL A 168 3.93 -12.47 4.20
N LYS A 169 4.01 -13.32 3.19
CA LYS A 169 2.87 -13.72 2.37
C LYS A 169 2.35 -15.09 2.77
N PHE A 170 1.03 -15.19 2.84
CA PHE A 170 0.30 -16.41 3.10
C PHE A 170 -0.37 -16.92 1.81
N ARG A 171 -0.61 -18.23 1.76
CA ARG A 171 -1.37 -18.82 0.66
C ARG A 171 -2.86 -18.46 0.75
N HIS A 172 -3.51 -18.37 -0.39
CA HIS A 172 -4.97 -18.31 -0.49
C HIS A 172 -5.57 -19.72 -0.44
N THR A 173 -6.89 -19.85 -0.30
CA THR A 173 -7.59 -21.15 -0.23
C THR A 173 -7.37 -22.05 -1.45
N TYR A 174 -7.18 -21.44 -2.63
CA TYR A 174 -6.93 -22.16 -3.90
C TYR A 174 -5.43 -22.31 -4.24
N ASP A 175 -4.54 -21.73 -3.46
CA ASP A 175 -3.10 -21.85 -3.70
C ASP A 175 -2.57 -23.20 -3.20
N PRO A 176 -1.52 -23.78 -3.81
CA PRO A 176 -0.87 -24.97 -3.33
C PRO A 176 -0.23 -24.73 -1.94
N LYS A 177 0.01 -25.83 -1.21
CA LYS A 177 0.57 -25.75 0.15
C LYS A 177 1.98 -25.19 0.19
N ASP A 178 2.75 -25.38 -0.86
CA ASP A 178 4.13 -24.93 -1.02
C ASP A 178 4.27 -23.56 -1.73
N MET A 179 3.20 -22.76 -1.77
CA MET A 179 3.18 -21.47 -2.45
C MET A 179 4.32 -20.54 -2.02
N GLY A 180 4.65 -20.51 -0.72
CA GLY A 180 5.77 -19.70 -0.22
C GLY A 180 7.12 -20.17 -0.76
N ALA A 181 7.35 -21.49 -0.83
CA ALA A 181 8.57 -22.04 -1.41
C ALA A 181 8.65 -21.79 -2.92
N MET A 182 7.51 -21.82 -3.62
CA MET A 182 7.46 -21.47 -5.05
C MET A 182 7.86 -20.00 -5.25
N GLU A 183 7.26 -19.09 -4.49
CA GLU A 183 7.56 -17.65 -4.59
C GLU A 183 9.03 -17.35 -4.25
N TYR A 184 9.60 -18.05 -3.25
CA TYR A 184 11.02 -17.99 -2.95
C TYR A 184 11.89 -18.37 -4.15
N ARG A 185 11.59 -19.50 -4.80
CA ARG A 185 12.33 -19.96 -6.01
C ARG A 185 12.23 -18.97 -7.17
N TYR A 186 11.05 -18.37 -7.40
CA TYR A 186 10.90 -17.34 -8.43
C TYR A 186 11.78 -16.12 -8.15
N ASN A 187 11.86 -15.68 -6.90
CA ASN A 187 12.73 -14.57 -6.53
C ASN A 187 14.22 -14.93 -6.65
N GLU A 188 14.62 -16.19 -6.37
CA GLU A 188 16.00 -16.67 -6.64
C GLU A 188 16.31 -16.61 -8.14
N VAL A 189 15.39 -17.04 -9.01
CA VAL A 189 15.57 -17.00 -10.47
C VAL A 189 15.66 -15.54 -10.93
N ALA A 190 14.76 -14.66 -10.48
CA ALA A 190 14.81 -13.24 -10.82
C ALA A 190 16.17 -12.62 -10.45
N ARG A 191 16.67 -12.91 -9.24
CA ARG A 191 18.01 -12.44 -8.81
C ARG A 191 19.13 -12.98 -9.69
N LYS A 192 19.09 -14.27 -10.08
CA LYS A 192 20.06 -14.87 -11.00
C LYS A 192 20.00 -14.28 -12.40
N CYS A 193 18.84 -13.84 -12.84
CA CYS A 193 18.66 -13.11 -14.11
C CYS A 193 19.11 -11.64 -14.04
N GLY A 194 19.67 -11.19 -12.92
CA GLY A 194 20.17 -9.83 -12.73
C GLY A 194 19.06 -8.80 -12.44
N ILE A 195 17.87 -9.25 -12.06
CA ILE A 195 16.80 -8.37 -11.59
C ILE A 195 17.07 -8.01 -10.13
N THR A 196 17.04 -6.73 -9.81
CA THR A 196 17.16 -6.25 -8.44
C THR A 196 15.88 -6.58 -7.66
N VAL A 197 15.96 -7.49 -6.69
CA VAL A 197 14.87 -7.83 -5.79
C VAL A 197 15.27 -7.50 -4.34
N PRO A 198 14.35 -7.06 -3.49
CA PRO A 198 14.62 -6.90 -2.07
C PRO A 198 15.13 -8.21 -1.46
N ASP A 199 15.74 -8.13 -0.28
CA ASP A 199 16.09 -9.34 0.47
C ASP A 199 14.83 -10.15 0.77
N PHE A 200 14.97 -11.47 0.70
CA PHE A 200 13.87 -12.40 0.93
C PHE A 200 14.35 -13.68 1.61
N LYS A 201 13.46 -14.31 2.35
CA LYS A 201 13.74 -15.57 3.06
C LYS A 201 12.46 -16.41 3.17
N LEU A 202 12.60 -17.66 3.57
CA LEU A 202 11.51 -18.49 4.04
C LEU A 202 11.48 -18.44 5.58
N MET A 203 10.43 -17.83 6.14
CA MET A 203 10.17 -17.91 7.57
C MET A 203 9.48 -19.24 7.88
N ASP A 204 9.87 -19.86 8.98
CA ASP A 204 9.41 -21.20 9.41
C ASP A 204 9.52 -22.27 8.30
N GLY A 205 10.45 -22.07 7.35
CA GLY A 205 10.69 -22.97 6.22
C GLY A 205 9.57 -23.02 5.16
N LYS A 206 8.52 -22.21 5.28
CA LYS A 206 7.33 -22.29 4.41
C LYS A 206 6.72 -20.94 4.00
N TYR A 207 6.91 -19.86 4.75
CA TYR A 207 6.33 -18.56 4.44
C TYR A 207 7.33 -17.69 3.68
N PHE A 208 6.97 -17.27 2.48
CA PHE A 208 7.78 -16.31 1.76
C PHE A 208 7.71 -14.95 2.46
N ALA A 209 8.87 -14.42 2.79
CA ALA A 209 9.02 -13.10 3.36
C ALA A 209 9.96 -12.26 2.49
N THR A 210 9.54 -11.05 2.17
CA THR A 210 10.36 -10.07 1.47
C THR A 210 10.56 -8.84 2.33
N LYS A 211 11.78 -8.31 2.34
CA LYS A 211 12.09 -7.10 3.09
C LYS A 211 11.34 -5.91 2.51
N ARG A 212 10.80 -5.08 3.36
CA ARG A 212 10.12 -3.84 2.92
C ARG A 212 11.15 -2.89 2.34
N PHE A 213 10.99 -2.55 1.06
CA PHE A 213 11.87 -1.63 0.34
C PHE A 213 11.62 -0.15 0.69
N ASP A 214 10.47 0.13 1.28
CA ASP A 214 10.06 1.47 1.71
C ASP A 214 10.53 1.83 3.12
N ILE A 215 11.29 0.95 3.77
CA ILE A 215 11.89 1.18 5.08
C ILE A 215 13.39 0.82 5.05
N GLU A 216 14.23 1.78 5.36
CA GLU A 216 15.67 1.57 5.49
C GLU A 216 16.15 2.24 6.79
N ASN A 217 16.84 1.47 7.64
CA ASN A 217 17.35 1.95 8.94
C ASN A 217 16.28 2.64 9.82
N GLY A 218 15.04 2.13 9.78
CA GLY A 218 13.90 2.69 10.50
C GLY A 218 13.29 3.95 9.88
N ILE A 219 13.85 4.44 8.78
CA ILE A 219 13.31 5.58 8.03
C ILE A 219 12.37 5.08 6.95
N ARG A 220 11.16 5.62 6.92
CA ARG A 220 10.17 5.32 5.87
C ARG A 220 10.38 6.26 4.68
N TYR A 221 10.30 5.72 3.48
CA TYR A 221 10.41 6.48 2.24
C TYR A 221 9.04 6.66 1.59
N HIS A 222 8.89 7.78 0.89
CA HIS A 222 7.72 8.02 0.08
C HIS A 222 7.66 7.02 -1.09
N ILE A 223 6.51 6.40 -1.27
CA ILE A 223 6.24 5.51 -2.40
C ILE A 223 5.00 5.98 -3.16
N ALA A 224 4.98 5.71 -4.45
CA ALA A 224 3.82 5.91 -5.30
C ALA A 224 3.79 4.82 -6.36
N THR A 225 2.61 4.28 -6.65
CA THR A 225 2.46 3.35 -7.76
C THR A 225 2.44 4.10 -9.09
N ALA A 226 2.80 3.40 -10.17
CA ALA A 226 2.65 3.94 -11.51
C ALA A 226 1.17 4.27 -11.83
N GLY A 227 0.25 3.46 -11.31
CA GLY A 227 -1.19 3.70 -11.44
C GLY A 227 -1.62 5.03 -10.82
N ALA A 228 -1.18 5.29 -9.59
CA ALA A 228 -1.47 6.55 -8.91
C ALA A 228 -0.91 7.77 -9.65
N LEU A 229 0.34 7.67 -10.11
CA LEU A 229 1.02 8.76 -10.83
C LEU A 229 0.41 9.07 -12.20
N LEU A 230 -0.12 8.04 -12.88
CA LEU A 230 -0.70 8.16 -14.21
C LEU A 230 -2.23 8.29 -14.18
N ASN A 231 -2.85 8.32 -13.01
CA ASN A 231 -4.31 8.29 -12.86
C ASN A 231 -4.94 7.07 -13.55
N GLU A 232 -4.35 5.89 -13.33
CA GLU A 232 -4.83 4.61 -13.84
C GLU A 232 -5.20 3.67 -12.69
N SER A 233 -6.46 3.27 -12.64
CA SER A 233 -6.96 2.36 -11.60
C SER A 233 -6.64 0.91 -11.93
N ILE A 234 -6.20 0.14 -10.93
CA ILE A 234 -6.03 -1.31 -11.02
C ILE A 234 -7.36 -2.03 -11.33
N MET A 235 -8.50 -1.41 -11.01
CA MET A 235 -9.83 -1.98 -11.31
C MET A 235 -10.18 -1.90 -12.80
N GLN A 236 -9.55 -0.99 -13.55
CA GLN A 236 -9.71 -0.83 -14.99
C GLN A 236 -8.33 -0.58 -15.63
N PRO A 237 -7.45 -1.60 -15.64
CA PRO A 237 -6.07 -1.42 -16.08
C PRO A 237 -6.00 -1.07 -17.57
N ARG A 238 -5.38 0.07 -17.87
CA ARG A 238 -5.11 0.53 -19.24
C ARG A 238 -3.63 0.78 -19.47
N LEU A 239 -2.83 0.66 -18.40
CA LEU A 239 -1.40 0.92 -18.46
C LEU A 239 -0.68 -0.16 -19.27
N ASP A 240 0.02 0.25 -20.31
CA ASP A 240 0.91 -0.60 -21.07
C ASP A 240 2.38 -0.42 -20.66
N TYR A 241 3.23 -1.36 -21.02
CA TYR A 241 4.66 -1.33 -20.69
C TYR A 241 5.39 -0.15 -21.32
N LYS A 242 4.99 0.30 -22.51
CA LYS A 242 5.60 1.47 -23.14
C LYS A 242 5.40 2.73 -22.28
N THR A 243 4.18 2.95 -21.81
CA THR A 243 3.85 4.06 -20.92
C THR A 243 4.59 3.95 -19.59
N LEU A 244 4.69 2.72 -19.03
CA LEU A 244 5.44 2.47 -17.81
C LEU A 244 6.94 2.79 -17.98
N LEU A 245 7.57 2.33 -19.07
CA LEU A 245 8.99 2.61 -19.34
C LEU A 245 9.24 4.12 -19.54
N HIS A 246 8.33 4.82 -20.21
CA HIS A 246 8.40 6.28 -20.35
C HIS A 246 8.29 6.98 -18.98
N LEU A 247 7.37 6.54 -18.12
CA LEU A 247 7.25 7.07 -16.76
C LEU A 247 8.54 6.88 -15.96
N VAL A 248 9.13 5.68 -16.01
CA VAL A 248 10.39 5.40 -15.32
C VAL A 248 11.51 6.32 -15.85
N GLY A 249 11.64 6.47 -17.17
CA GLY A 249 12.61 7.39 -17.76
C GLY A 249 12.40 8.85 -17.37
N TYR A 250 11.15 9.29 -17.32
CA TYR A 250 10.78 10.65 -16.90
C TYR A 250 11.13 10.92 -15.43
N LEU A 251 10.81 9.99 -14.54
CA LEU A 251 10.99 10.17 -13.09
C LEU A 251 12.47 10.04 -12.68
N THR A 252 13.18 9.09 -13.26
CA THR A 252 14.55 8.75 -12.83
C THR A 252 15.62 9.50 -13.62
N GLN A 253 15.30 9.87 -14.86
CA GLN A 253 16.25 10.43 -15.83
C GLN A 253 17.54 9.57 -15.96
N ASP A 254 17.42 8.28 -15.66
CA ASP A 254 18.51 7.30 -15.71
C ASP A 254 18.11 6.11 -16.60
N PRO A 255 18.78 5.95 -17.77
CA PRO A 255 18.54 4.82 -18.67
C PRO A 255 18.70 3.44 -18.01
N LYS A 256 19.55 3.31 -16.99
CA LYS A 256 19.73 2.03 -16.28
C LYS A 256 18.47 1.60 -15.54
N GLN A 257 17.68 2.56 -15.05
CA GLN A 257 16.40 2.25 -14.39
C GLN A 257 15.36 1.79 -15.41
N VAL A 258 15.39 2.33 -16.63
CA VAL A 258 14.53 1.87 -17.73
C VAL A 258 14.91 0.46 -18.14
N ASP A 259 16.22 0.16 -18.26
CA ASP A 259 16.72 -1.18 -18.56
C ASP A 259 16.35 -2.19 -17.47
N GLU A 260 16.42 -1.80 -16.19
CA GLU A 260 16.00 -2.62 -15.06
C GLU A 260 14.49 -2.91 -15.12
N MET A 261 13.68 -1.90 -15.40
CA MET A 261 12.23 -2.09 -15.56
C MET A 261 11.91 -2.99 -16.75
N PHE A 262 12.66 -2.87 -17.86
CA PHE A 262 12.51 -3.75 -19.01
C PHE A 262 12.81 -5.22 -18.65
N ARG A 263 13.88 -5.48 -17.88
CA ARG A 263 14.18 -6.86 -17.40
C ARG A 263 13.05 -7.43 -16.55
N ARG A 264 12.40 -6.59 -15.73
CA ARG A 264 11.25 -7.01 -14.92
C ARG A 264 10.00 -7.35 -15.75
N MET A 265 9.90 -6.78 -16.94
CA MET A 265 8.80 -7.01 -17.86
C MET A 265 8.94 -8.37 -18.58
N VAL A 266 10.16 -8.79 -18.89
CA VAL A 266 10.48 -10.00 -19.66
C VAL A 266 10.64 -11.22 -18.76
#